data_235dc1c8bf40e9cd0b6ed9b6a864cc9b
#
_entry.id   235dc1c8bf40e9cd0b6ed9b6a864cc9b
#
_cell.length_a   1.000
_cell.length_b   1.000
_cell.length_c   1.000
_cell.angle_alpha   90.00
_cell.angle_beta   90.00
_cell.angle_gamma   90.00
#
_symmetry.space_group_name_H-M   'P 1'
#
loop_
_entity.id
_entity.type
_entity.pdbx_description
1 polymer ?
#
loop_
_entity_poly.entity_id
_entity_poly.type
_entity_poly.pdbx_seq_one_letter_code
_entity_poly.pdbx_strand_id
1 'polypeptide(L)'
;RPSDLGLCRSVGLDAVTVYEPPTVAVIPTGEELVESDPDAGEVIETNGLTVSRLVRRWGGDARYRDVVTDDETALAAAIEADLDADVIVTTGGSSVGERDLLPEVVDELGSVLVHGVALKPGHPVCLGRVDDTPVVSLPGYPVACIVNAVQFLRPVQKRVGGTDAGPIPTTRARLSRKIASEPGTRTFARVTLSRETASEDAVDPGGPTHLATPTRASGSGVLSSVALADGWVVVPESQEGFDADAVVDVERWEVTE
;
A
#
# COMPACT_ATOMS: atom_id res chain seq x y z
N ARG A 1 -21.03 6.88 -8.58
CA ARG A 1 -21.47 5.49 -8.89
C ARG A 1 -22.29 5.50 -10.19
N PRO A 2 -22.42 4.36 -10.93
CA PRO A 2 -23.25 4.31 -12.15
C PRO A 2 -24.69 4.77 -11.94
N SER A 3 -25.28 4.49 -10.77
CA SER A 3 -26.63 4.95 -10.39
C SER A 3 -26.74 6.47 -10.29
N ASP A 4 -25.66 7.15 -9.88
CA ASP A 4 -25.67 8.61 -9.75
C ASP A 4 -25.75 9.29 -11.13
N LEU A 5 -25.08 8.73 -12.15
CA LEU A 5 -25.22 9.19 -13.54
C LEU A 5 -26.65 9.00 -14.05
N GLY A 6 -27.27 7.85 -13.74
CA GLY A 6 -28.67 7.59 -14.09
C GLY A 6 -29.62 8.61 -13.43
N LEU A 7 -29.38 8.91 -12.15
CA LEU A 7 -30.17 9.89 -11.40
C LEU A 7 -30.01 11.30 -12.00
N CYS A 8 -28.79 11.75 -12.23
CA CYS A 8 -28.52 13.06 -12.86
C CYS A 8 -29.30 13.22 -14.17
N ARG A 9 -29.24 12.19 -15.03
CA ARG A 9 -29.98 12.21 -16.30
C ARG A 9 -31.49 12.18 -16.12
N SER A 10 -32.00 11.46 -15.12
CA SER A 10 -33.43 11.35 -14.87
C SER A 10 -34.07 12.66 -14.40
N VAL A 11 -33.29 13.55 -13.79
CA VAL A 11 -33.73 14.88 -13.36
C VAL A 11 -33.37 15.99 -14.37
N GLY A 12 -32.90 15.63 -15.56
CA GLY A 12 -32.64 16.56 -16.66
C GLY A 12 -31.32 17.30 -16.59
N LEU A 13 -30.33 16.79 -15.84
CA LEU A 13 -28.98 17.34 -15.82
C LEU A 13 -28.16 16.79 -17.00
N ASP A 14 -27.69 17.68 -17.87
CA ASP A 14 -26.84 17.32 -19.01
C ASP A 14 -25.35 17.21 -18.62
N ALA A 15 -24.94 17.92 -17.58
CA ALA A 15 -23.56 17.93 -17.07
C ALA A 15 -23.53 18.16 -15.56
N VAL A 16 -22.50 17.65 -14.90
CA VAL A 16 -22.16 17.90 -13.49
C VAL A 16 -20.69 18.20 -13.40
N THR A 17 -20.32 19.16 -12.55
CA THR A 17 -18.91 19.45 -12.24
C THR A 17 -18.39 18.42 -11.26
N VAL A 18 -17.25 17.81 -11.58
CA VAL A 18 -16.58 16.81 -10.75
C VAL A 18 -15.11 17.21 -10.56
N TYR A 19 -14.47 16.67 -9.54
CA TYR A 19 -13.01 16.73 -9.42
C TYR A 19 -12.35 15.87 -10.51
N GLU A 20 -11.23 16.35 -11.04
CA GLU A 20 -10.40 15.53 -11.91
C GLU A 20 -9.72 14.41 -11.10
N PRO A 21 -9.46 13.24 -11.72
CA PRO A 21 -8.64 12.22 -11.09
C PRO A 21 -7.24 12.76 -10.79
N PRO A 22 -6.72 12.62 -9.56
CA PRO A 22 -5.38 13.10 -9.26
C PRO A 22 -4.33 12.31 -10.04
N THR A 23 -3.37 13.04 -10.61
CA THR A 23 -2.22 12.46 -11.31
C THR A 23 -1.17 12.06 -10.29
N VAL A 24 -0.70 10.81 -10.36
CA VAL A 24 0.34 10.27 -9.49
C VAL A 24 1.51 9.78 -10.33
N ALA A 25 2.67 10.42 -10.21
CA ALA A 25 3.91 9.94 -10.80
C ALA A 25 4.46 8.78 -9.97
N VAL A 26 4.69 7.63 -10.59
CA VAL A 26 5.24 6.42 -9.93
C VAL A 26 6.62 6.15 -10.50
N ILE A 27 7.64 6.35 -9.69
CA ILE A 27 9.05 6.31 -10.05
C ILE A 27 9.70 5.11 -9.35
N PRO A 28 9.95 3.98 -10.05
CA PRO A 28 10.74 2.89 -9.49
C PRO A 28 12.19 3.29 -9.36
N THR A 29 12.84 2.96 -8.23
CA THR A 29 14.25 3.26 -8.00
C THR A 29 14.99 2.02 -7.52
N GLY A 30 16.22 1.82 -8.03
CA GLY A 30 17.08 0.70 -7.68
C GLY A 30 18.00 0.29 -8.82
N GLU A 31 19.29 0.17 -8.56
CA GLU A 31 20.27 -0.30 -9.57
C GLU A 31 20.07 -1.78 -9.94
N GLU A 32 19.44 -2.56 -9.02
CA GLU A 32 19.15 -3.97 -9.21
C GLU A 32 17.91 -4.23 -10.08
N LEU A 33 17.13 -3.19 -10.41
CA LEU A 33 15.84 -3.35 -11.07
C LEU A 33 15.98 -3.44 -12.59
N VAL A 34 15.39 -4.47 -13.18
CA VAL A 34 15.29 -4.69 -14.62
C VAL A 34 13.86 -4.95 -15.05
N GLU A 35 13.55 -4.75 -16.33
CA GLU A 35 12.21 -5.02 -16.88
C GLU A 35 11.96 -6.52 -17.12
N SER A 36 12.98 -7.25 -17.56
CA SER A 36 12.91 -8.69 -17.90
C SER A 36 14.29 -9.34 -17.86
N ASP A 37 14.30 -10.67 -17.88
CA ASP A 37 15.50 -11.49 -18.03
C ASP A 37 16.61 -11.16 -17.02
N PRO A 38 16.36 -11.19 -15.71
CA PRO A 38 17.30 -10.74 -14.68
C PRO A 38 18.55 -11.62 -14.63
N ASP A 39 19.70 -10.98 -14.58
CA ASP A 39 20.98 -11.62 -14.28
C ASP A 39 21.12 -11.86 -12.76
N ALA A 40 22.22 -12.51 -12.34
CA ALA A 40 22.47 -12.78 -10.94
C ALA A 40 22.68 -11.48 -10.14
N GLY A 41 21.78 -11.18 -9.23
CA GLY A 41 21.76 -9.96 -8.42
C GLY A 41 20.69 -8.95 -8.87
N GLU A 42 20.12 -9.13 -10.04
CA GLU A 42 19.02 -8.30 -10.55
C GLU A 42 17.65 -8.83 -10.13
N VAL A 43 16.66 -7.94 -10.11
CA VAL A 43 15.28 -8.22 -9.74
C VAL A 43 14.35 -7.57 -10.77
N ILE A 44 13.33 -8.29 -11.21
CA ILE A 44 12.30 -7.69 -12.09
C ILE A 44 11.51 -6.64 -11.33
N GLU A 45 11.39 -5.45 -11.91
CA GLU A 45 10.57 -4.37 -11.35
C GLU A 45 9.09 -4.78 -11.31
N THR A 46 8.52 -4.78 -10.10
CA THR A 46 7.11 -5.15 -9.87
C THR A 46 6.38 -4.17 -8.94
N ASN A 47 7.12 -3.37 -8.16
CA ASN A 47 6.54 -2.46 -7.18
C ASN A 47 5.85 -1.29 -7.85
N GLY A 48 6.52 -0.61 -8.77
CA GLY A 48 5.96 0.51 -9.51
C GLY A 48 4.77 0.10 -10.35
N LEU A 49 4.84 -1.09 -11.00
CA LEU A 49 3.68 -1.67 -11.68
C LEU A 49 2.50 -1.87 -10.73
N THR A 50 2.73 -2.49 -9.58
CA THR A 50 1.69 -2.78 -8.58
C THR A 50 1.09 -1.48 -8.03
N VAL A 51 1.94 -0.52 -7.64
CA VAL A 51 1.50 0.79 -7.12
C VAL A 51 0.71 1.55 -8.18
N SER A 52 1.15 1.55 -9.44
CA SER A 52 0.41 2.19 -10.55
C SER A 52 -1.00 1.59 -10.73
N ARG A 53 -1.15 0.29 -10.53
CA ARG A 53 -2.46 -0.37 -10.58
C ARG A 53 -3.33 -0.03 -9.37
N LEU A 54 -2.74 0.08 -8.19
CA LEU A 54 -3.44 0.54 -6.98
C LEU A 54 -3.91 1.99 -7.12
N VAL A 55 -3.06 2.90 -7.61
CA VAL A 55 -3.42 4.29 -7.89
C VAL A 55 -4.65 4.39 -8.79
N ARG A 56 -4.66 3.65 -9.91
CA ARG A 56 -5.81 3.63 -10.83
C ARG A 56 -7.06 3.03 -10.20
N ARG A 57 -6.89 2.00 -9.38
CA ARG A 57 -8.00 1.38 -8.64
C ARG A 57 -8.63 2.34 -7.64
N TRP A 58 -7.85 3.22 -7.03
CA TRP A 58 -8.32 4.25 -6.09
C TRP A 58 -8.84 5.50 -6.80
N GLY A 59 -8.90 5.50 -8.14
CA GLY A 59 -9.49 6.58 -8.95
C GLY A 59 -8.51 7.69 -9.33
N GLY A 60 -7.20 7.46 -9.25
CA GLY A 60 -6.18 8.34 -9.77
C GLY A 60 -5.71 7.96 -11.18
N ASP A 61 -4.95 8.84 -11.80
CA ASP A 61 -4.22 8.58 -13.04
C ASP A 61 -2.74 8.37 -12.73
N ALA A 62 -2.21 7.17 -13.03
CA ALA A 62 -0.85 6.79 -12.73
C ALA A 62 0.06 7.02 -13.93
N ARG A 63 1.08 7.88 -13.78
CA ARG A 63 2.22 8.03 -14.69
C ARG A 63 3.33 7.10 -14.22
N TYR A 64 3.37 5.88 -14.76
CA TYR A 64 4.41 4.91 -14.45
C TYR A 64 5.68 5.25 -15.24
N ARG A 65 6.78 5.52 -14.53
CA ARG A 65 8.06 5.95 -15.10
C ARG A 65 9.02 4.78 -15.25
N ASP A 66 10.05 4.99 -16.07
CA ASP A 66 11.17 4.06 -16.18
C ASP A 66 11.94 4.00 -14.85
N VAL A 67 12.72 2.94 -14.67
CA VAL A 67 13.53 2.75 -13.46
C VAL A 67 14.63 3.82 -13.40
N VAL A 68 14.76 4.46 -12.24
CA VAL A 68 15.81 5.45 -11.94
C VAL A 68 16.88 4.79 -11.07
N THR A 69 18.14 5.04 -11.39
CA THR A 69 19.28 4.54 -10.61
C THR A 69 19.38 5.22 -9.25
N ASP A 70 20.00 4.54 -8.27
CA ASP A 70 20.25 5.08 -6.92
C ASP A 70 21.40 6.09 -6.93
N ASP A 71 21.22 7.20 -7.66
CA ASP A 71 22.12 8.35 -7.76
C ASP A 71 21.36 9.62 -7.39
N GLU A 72 21.93 10.46 -6.52
CA GLU A 72 21.28 11.67 -6.00
C GLU A 72 20.81 12.61 -7.11
N THR A 73 21.67 12.80 -8.14
CA THR A 73 21.33 13.68 -9.26
C THR A 73 20.22 13.11 -10.14
N ALA A 74 20.23 11.80 -10.37
CA ALA A 74 19.20 11.12 -11.16
C ALA A 74 17.84 11.12 -10.41
N LEU A 75 17.87 10.86 -9.12
CA LEU A 75 16.66 10.90 -8.26
C LEU A 75 16.08 12.30 -8.16
N ALA A 76 16.91 13.33 -7.96
CA ALA A 76 16.49 14.73 -7.94
C ALA A 76 15.85 15.13 -9.28
N ALA A 77 16.51 14.84 -10.40
CA ALA A 77 16.01 15.15 -11.73
C ALA A 77 14.68 14.44 -12.03
N ALA A 78 14.50 13.19 -11.57
CA ALA A 78 13.27 12.45 -11.76
C ALA A 78 12.11 13.05 -10.94
N ILE A 79 12.37 13.48 -9.71
CA ILE A 79 11.36 14.17 -8.87
C ILE A 79 10.99 15.51 -9.50
N GLU A 80 11.99 16.33 -9.89
CA GLU A 80 11.77 17.65 -10.51
C GLU A 80 10.97 17.57 -11.81
N ALA A 81 11.22 16.51 -12.62
CA ALA A 81 10.52 16.30 -13.89
C ALA A 81 9.01 15.99 -13.73
N ASP A 82 8.57 15.58 -12.55
CA ASP A 82 7.20 15.20 -12.27
C ASP A 82 6.50 16.14 -11.25
N LEU A 83 7.02 17.33 -10.98
CA LEU A 83 6.41 18.31 -10.08
C LEU A 83 5.07 18.86 -10.60
N ASP A 84 4.70 18.59 -11.85
CA ASP A 84 3.39 18.86 -12.41
C ASP A 84 2.33 17.81 -12.05
N ALA A 85 2.74 16.69 -11.42
CA ALA A 85 1.83 15.70 -10.87
C ALA A 85 1.28 16.16 -9.51
N ASP A 86 0.09 15.66 -9.16
CA ASP A 86 -0.53 15.95 -7.87
C ASP A 86 0.12 15.21 -6.70
N VAL A 87 0.78 14.08 -6.95
CA VAL A 87 1.54 13.28 -5.98
C VAL A 87 2.69 12.61 -6.69
N ILE A 88 3.86 12.58 -6.07
CA ILE A 88 5.00 11.76 -6.51
C ILE A 88 5.15 10.59 -5.55
N VAL A 89 5.35 9.39 -6.09
CA VAL A 89 5.66 8.20 -5.30
C VAL A 89 6.89 7.50 -5.87
N THR A 90 7.84 7.15 -5.01
CA THR A 90 9.00 6.33 -5.38
C THR A 90 8.84 4.93 -4.79
N THR A 91 9.36 3.89 -5.46
CA THR A 91 9.28 2.50 -4.98
C THR A 91 10.67 1.88 -4.98
N GLY A 92 11.37 2.00 -3.87
CA GLY A 92 12.76 1.57 -3.72
C GLY A 92 13.61 2.64 -3.06
N GLY A 93 14.92 2.50 -3.09
CA GLY A 93 15.86 3.46 -2.52
C GLY A 93 15.85 3.60 -0.99
N SER A 94 14.86 3.01 -0.32
CA SER A 94 14.70 3.03 1.15
C SER A 94 14.99 1.66 1.77
N SER A 95 15.83 0.84 1.15
CA SER A 95 16.17 -0.46 1.72
C SER A 95 17.48 -0.39 2.48
N VAL A 96 17.62 -1.24 3.47
CA VAL A 96 18.70 -1.58 4.42
C VAL A 96 20.15 -1.53 3.87
N GLY A 97 20.42 -0.77 2.83
CA GLY A 97 21.74 -0.39 2.33
C GLY A 97 22.32 0.77 3.14
N GLU A 98 23.64 0.93 3.12
CA GLU A 98 24.40 1.93 3.89
C GLU A 98 24.03 3.41 3.58
N ARG A 99 23.14 3.66 2.59
CA ARG A 99 22.61 4.99 2.23
C ARG A 99 21.17 4.89 1.72
N ASP A 100 20.24 5.46 2.45
CA ASP A 100 18.90 5.80 1.99
C ASP A 100 18.97 7.22 1.38
N LEU A 101 19.17 7.30 0.06
CA LEU A 101 19.37 8.59 -0.64
C LEU A 101 18.07 9.40 -0.78
N LEU A 102 16.92 8.73 -0.84
CA LEU A 102 15.64 9.41 -1.10
C LEU A 102 15.24 10.45 -0.06
N PRO A 103 15.36 10.19 1.27
CA PRO A 103 15.10 11.22 2.26
C PRO A 103 16.06 12.41 2.14
N GLU A 104 17.35 12.18 1.84
CA GLU A 104 18.34 13.25 1.65
C GLU A 104 17.96 14.11 0.43
N VAL A 105 17.66 13.49 -0.71
CA VAL A 105 17.22 14.18 -1.94
C VAL A 105 15.93 14.98 -1.72
N VAL A 106 14.93 14.37 -1.05
CA VAL A 106 13.66 15.06 -0.76
C VAL A 106 13.87 16.25 0.20
N ASP A 107 14.79 16.14 1.16
CA ASP A 107 15.10 17.23 2.09
C ASP A 107 15.87 18.37 1.41
N GLU A 108 16.73 18.06 0.44
CA GLU A 108 17.44 19.06 -0.38
C GLU A 108 16.50 19.82 -1.33
N LEU A 109 15.56 19.11 -1.98
CA LEU A 109 14.61 19.72 -2.92
C LEU A 109 13.42 20.42 -2.20
N GLY A 110 13.14 20.05 -0.95
CA GLY A 110 11.96 20.52 -0.26
C GLY A 110 12.00 20.29 1.24
N SER A 111 11.23 19.33 1.74
CA SER A 111 11.24 18.99 3.16
C SER A 111 10.76 17.56 3.42
N VAL A 112 11.45 16.84 4.29
CA VAL A 112 11.00 15.58 4.87
C VAL A 112 10.14 15.85 6.09
N LEU A 113 8.92 15.32 6.10
CA LEU A 113 7.97 15.48 7.19
C LEU A 113 8.02 14.30 8.16
N VAL A 114 8.18 13.09 7.63
CA VAL A 114 8.29 11.84 8.40
C VAL A 114 9.27 10.92 7.70
N HIS A 115 10.24 10.38 8.44
CA HIS A 115 11.11 9.31 7.97
C HIS A 115 11.12 8.19 9.01
N GLY A 116 10.63 7.03 8.57
CA GLY A 116 10.43 5.87 9.43
C GLY A 116 9.16 5.94 10.30
N VAL A 117 8.45 4.84 10.33
CA VAL A 117 7.23 4.66 11.14
C VAL A 117 7.28 3.31 11.86
N ALA A 118 6.62 3.21 13.02
CA ALA A 118 6.53 1.97 13.78
C ALA A 118 5.52 1.00 13.16
N LEU A 119 5.82 0.49 11.96
CA LEU A 119 4.96 -0.34 11.12
C LEU A 119 5.72 -1.57 10.60
N LYS A 120 5.10 -2.74 10.59
CA LYS A 120 5.71 -4.01 10.16
C LYS A 120 4.75 -4.80 9.25
N PRO A 121 5.19 -5.16 8.01
CA PRO A 121 6.41 -4.70 7.33
C PRO A 121 6.26 -3.26 6.84
N GLY A 122 7.37 -2.51 6.68
CA GLY A 122 7.35 -1.22 6.03
C GLY A 122 7.84 -0.04 6.86
N HIS A 123 8.67 -0.30 7.88
CA HIS A 123 9.24 0.73 8.73
C HIS A 123 9.88 1.92 7.98
N PRO A 124 10.70 1.75 6.90
CA PRO A 124 11.48 2.84 6.31
C PRO A 124 10.72 3.67 5.27
N VAL A 125 9.44 3.96 5.47
CA VAL A 125 8.71 4.89 4.60
C VAL A 125 9.18 6.33 4.86
N CYS A 126 9.31 7.13 3.78
CA CYS A 126 9.53 8.57 3.90
C CYS A 126 8.34 9.34 3.30
N LEU A 127 7.87 10.33 4.04
CA LEU A 127 6.82 11.25 3.61
C LEU A 127 7.39 12.66 3.60
N GLY A 128 7.35 13.30 2.45
CA GLY A 128 7.91 14.62 2.24
C GLY A 128 7.06 15.49 1.32
N ARG A 129 7.63 16.63 0.97
CA ARG A 129 7.03 17.59 0.04
C ARG A 129 8.14 18.32 -0.70
N VAL A 130 7.99 18.44 -2.00
CA VAL A 130 8.82 19.30 -2.85
C VAL A 130 7.90 20.33 -3.47
N ASP A 131 8.17 21.61 -3.26
CA ASP A 131 7.24 22.71 -3.47
C ASP A 131 5.88 22.42 -2.79
N ASP A 132 4.79 22.32 -3.54
CA ASP A 132 3.47 21.96 -3.04
C ASP A 132 3.09 20.50 -3.31
N THR A 133 3.99 19.72 -3.94
CA THR A 133 3.73 18.35 -4.35
C THR A 133 4.13 17.37 -3.24
N PRO A 134 3.21 16.58 -2.69
CA PRO A 134 3.52 15.49 -1.77
C PRO A 134 4.40 14.43 -2.40
N VAL A 135 5.44 13.99 -1.67
CA VAL A 135 6.33 12.90 -2.05
C VAL A 135 6.18 11.76 -1.04
N VAL A 136 5.91 10.55 -1.55
CA VAL A 136 5.75 9.34 -0.75
C VAL A 136 6.79 8.31 -1.21
N SER A 137 7.86 8.12 -0.44
CA SER A 137 8.89 7.14 -0.75
C SER A 137 8.58 5.82 -0.06
N LEU A 138 8.21 4.82 -0.86
CA LEU A 138 7.80 3.49 -0.41
C LEU A 138 9.01 2.55 -0.36
N PRO A 139 9.05 1.62 0.63
CA PRO A 139 10.14 0.64 0.72
C PRO A 139 10.23 -0.26 -0.51
N GLY A 140 11.45 -0.65 -0.88
CA GLY A 140 11.73 -1.54 -2.03
C GLY A 140 11.23 -2.98 -1.88
N TYR A 141 11.01 -3.47 -0.65
CA TYR A 141 10.43 -4.80 -0.46
C TYR A 141 8.94 -4.84 -0.81
N PRO A 142 8.47 -5.75 -1.69
CA PRO A 142 7.13 -5.71 -2.26
C PRO A 142 5.98 -5.65 -1.24
N VAL A 143 6.06 -6.45 -0.17
CA VAL A 143 5.00 -6.46 0.86
C VAL A 143 4.98 -5.14 1.63
N ALA A 144 6.16 -4.62 1.97
CA ALA A 144 6.30 -3.34 2.66
C ALA A 144 5.80 -2.19 1.77
N CYS A 145 6.15 -2.21 0.48
CA CYS A 145 5.67 -1.27 -0.51
C CYS A 145 4.14 -1.22 -0.56
N ILE A 146 3.48 -2.38 -0.71
CA ILE A 146 2.02 -2.47 -0.78
C ILE A 146 1.36 -2.00 0.52
N VAL A 147 1.85 -2.44 1.69
CA VAL A 147 1.31 -1.99 2.98
C VAL A 147 1.39 -0.47 3.11
N ASN A 148 2.56 0.12 2.81
CA ASN A 148 2.73 1.56 2.89
C ASN A 148 1.91 2.32 1.83
N ALA A 149 1.77 1.78 0.62
CA ALA A 149 0.90 2.36 -0.39
C ALA A 149 -0.56 2.45 0.10
N VAL A 150 -1.07 1.38 0.71
CA VAL A 150 -2.43 1.36 1.26
C VAL A 150 -2.59 2.30 2.45
N GLN A 151 -1.58 2.37 3.35
CA GLN A 151 -1.68 3.14 4.58
C GLN A 151 -1.38 4.63 4.40
N PHE A 152 -0.51 5.01 3.45
CA PHE A 152 -0.08 6.40 3.27
C PHE A 152 -0.42 6.97 1.90
N LEU A 153 -0.10 6.28 0.80
CA LEU A 153 -0.36 6.81 -0.54
C LEU A 153 -1.87 6.92 -0.82
N ARG A 154 -2.65 5.89 -0.49
CA ARG A 154 -4.12 5.91 -0.71
C ARG A 154 -4.80 7.11 -0.04
N PRO A 155 -4.60 7.40 1.27
CA PRO A 155 -5.21 8.58 1.88
C PRO A 155 -4.70 9.91 1.31
N VAL A 156 -3.40 10.02 0.97
CA VAL A 156 -2.85 11.22 0.32
C VAL A 156 -3.53 11.45 -1.04
N GLN A 157 -3.54 10.44 -1.90
CA GLN A 157 -4.18 10.50 -3.22
C GLN A 157 -5.68 10.87 -3.12
N LYS A 158 -6.42 10.24 -2.21
CA LYS A 158 -7.85 10.54 -2.01
C LYS A 158 -8.04 11.99 -1.56
N ARG A 159 -7.22 12.47 -0.64
CA ARG A 159 -7.29 13.84 -0.12
C ARG A 159 -7.01 14.88 -1.21
N VAL A 160 -5.96 14.65 -2.01
CA VAL A 160 -5.60 15.52 -3.14
C VAL A 160 -6.72 15.51 -4.20
N GLY A 161 -7.31 14.36 -4.49
CA GLY A 161 -8.45 14.22 -5.39
C GLY A 161 -9.79 14.72 -4.82
N GLY A 162 -9.78 15.46 -3.70
CA GLY A 162 -10.98 16.08 -3.11
C GLY A 162 -11.96 15.10 -2.45
N THR A 163 -11.48 13.88 -2.10
CA THR A 163 -12.28 12.84 -1.44
C THR A 163 -11.57 12.35 -0.18
N ASP A 164 -12.31 11.69 0.70
CA ASP A 164 -11.72 11.00 1.85
C ASP A 164 -11.47 9.51 1.53
N ALA A 165 -10.39 8.97 2.08
CA ALA A 165 -10.17 7.54 2.06
C ALA A 165 -11.17 6.89 3.02
N GLY A 166 -12.20 6.24 2.48
CA GLY A 166 -13.14 5.45 3.27
C GLY A 166 -12.43 4.29 4.01
N PRO A 167 -13.09 3.65 4.98
CA PRO A 167 -12.53 2.50 5.68
C PRO A 167 -12.27 1.36 4.69
N ILE A 168 -11.21 0.60 4.94
CA ILE A 168 -10.95 -0.62 4.17
C ILE A 168 -12.03 -1.65 4.54
N PRO A 169 -12.68 -2.30 3.55
CA PRO A 169 -13.66 -3.35 3.83
C PRO A 169 -13.05 -4.47 4.66
N THR A 170 -13.78 -4.95 5.68
CA THR A 170 -13.32 -6.02 6.55
C THR A 170 -14.19 -7.27 6.43
N THR A 171 -13.58 -8.43 6.71
CA THR A 171 -14.26 -9.70 6.89
C THR A 171 -13.95 -10.22 8.29
N ARG A 172 -14.98 -10.45 9.09
CA ARG A 172 -14.82 -11.03 10.43
C ARG A 172 -14.49 -12.51 10.33
N ALA A 173 -13.42 -12.95 11.01
CA ALA A 173 -12.92 -14.32 10.92
C ALA A 173 -12.32 -14.78 12.25
N ARG A 174 -12.26 -16.11 12.46
CA ARG A 174 -11.56 -16.75 13.56
C ARG A 174 -10.14 -17.07 13.13
N LEU A 175 -9.15 -16.81 13.97
CA LEU A 175 -7.76 -17.17 13.67
C LEU A 175 -7.52 -18.69 13.83
N SER A 176 -6.93 -19.31 12.83
CA SER A 176 -6.52 -20.72 12.90
C SER A 176 -5.27 -20.95 13.78
N ARG A 177 -4.50 -19.91 14.04
CA ARG A 177 -3.29 -19.94 14.87
C ARG A 177 -2.89 -18.53 15.30
N LYS A 178 -2.04 -18.47 16.33
CA LYS A 178 -1.52 -17.22 16.91
C LYS A 178 -0.84 -16.33 15.86
N ILE A 179 -1.09 -15.04 15.95
CA ILE A 179 -0.30 -13.96 15.34
C ILE A 179 0.48 -13.27 16.45
N ALA A 180 1.82 -13.27 16.37
CA ALA A 180 2.66 -12.53 17.30
C ALA A 180 3.03 -11.16 16.71
N SER A 181 3.12 -10.15 17.58
CA SER A 181 3.59 -8.80 17.25
C SER A 181 4.51 -8.29 18.37
N GLU A 182 5.23 -7.23 18.07
CA GLU A 182 6.07 -6.53 19.03
C GLU A 182 5.33 -5.29 19.53
N PRO A 183 5.23 -5.06 20.86
CA PRO A 183 4.65 -3.83 21.41
C PRO A 183 5.34 -2.59 20.84
N GLY A 184 4.57 -1.55 20.58
CA GLY A 184 5.07 -0.32 19.97
C GLY A 184 5.10 -0.36 18.43
N THR A 185 4.78 -1.50 17.80
CA THR A 185 4.78 -1.65 16.34
C THR A 185 3.42 -2.12 15.83
N ARG A 186 2.83 -1.41 14.88
CA ARG A 186 1.61 -1.85 14.20
C ARG A 186 1.96 -2.89 13.14
N THR A 187 1.43 -4.10 13.30
CA THR A 187 1.78 -5.24 12.43
C THR A 187 0.63 -5.60 11.49
N PHE A 188 0.94 -5.77 10.21
CA PHE A 188 0.02 -6.22 9.15
C PHE A 188 0.32 -7.68 8.82
N ALA A 189 -0.42 -8.58 9.46
CA ALA A 189 -0.26 -10.02 9.30
C ALA A 189 -1.14 -10.55 8.16
N ARG A 190 -0.52 -10.97 7.06
CA ARG A 190 -1.22 -11.52 5.88
C ARG A 190 -1.91 -12.83 6.22
N VAL A 191 -3.15 -12.98 5.78
CA VAL A 191 -3.96 -14.17 6.02
C VAL A 191 -4.69 -14.62 4.76
N THR A 192 -4.94 -15.91 4.66
CA THR A 192 -5.91 -16.50 3.75
C THR A 192 -7.22 -16.73 4.48
N LEU A 193 -8.34 -16.58 3.78
CA LEU A 193 -9.68 -16.83 4.31
C LEU A 193 -10.25 -18.12 3.71
N SER A 194 -10.76 -19.00 4.56
CA SER A 194 -11.59 -20.13 4.15
C SER A 194 -12.92 -20.09 4.88
N ARG A 195 -13.96 -20.66 4.28
CA ARG A 195 -15.22 -20.85 5.02
C ARG A 195 -15.01 -21.89 6.10
N GLU A 196 -15.41 -21.57 7.31
CA GLU A 196 -15.45 -22.54 8.38
C GLU A 196 -16.58 -23.54 8.06
N THR A 197 -16.23 -24.81 7.84
CA THR A 197 -17.23 -25.86 7.68
C THR A 197 -17.86 -26.10 9.06
N ALA A 198 -19.11 -25.70 9.22
CA ALA A 198 -19.85 -25.95 10.44
C ALA A 198 -19.84 -27.46 10.74
N SER A 199 -19.19 -27.85 11.81
CA SER A 199 -19.56 -29.10 12.47
C SER A 199 -20.93 -28.86 13.12
N GLU A 200 -21.87 -29.78 12.96
CA GLU A 200 -23.26 -29.63 13.44
C GLU A 200 -23.35 -29.28 14.93
N ASP A 201 -22.29 -29.51 15.72
CA ASP A 201 -22.20 -29.29 17.15
C ASP A 201 -21.58 -27.96 17.61
N ALA A 202 -21.15 -27.07 16.70
CA ALA A 202 -20.35 -25.88 17.06
C ALA A 202 -20.83 -24.57 16.42
N VAL A 203 -22.10 -24.45 16.04
CA VAL A 203 -22.60 -23.19 15.47
C VAL A 203 -22.96 -22.23 16.61
N ASP A 204 -22.03 -21.32 16.92
CA ASP A 204 -22.42 -20.04 17.55
C ASP A 204 -23.27 -19.26 16.52
N PRO A 205 -24.59 -19.07 16.71
CA PRO A 205 -25.48 -18.46 15.73
C PRO A 205 -25.09 -17.03 15.32
N GLY A 206 -24.11 -16.43 15.96
CA GLY A 206 -23.57 -15.09 15.70
C GLY A 206 -22.07 -15.05 15.44
N GLY A 207 -21.41 -16.21 15.41
CA GLY A 207 -19.96 -16.31 15.23
C GLY A 207 -19.50 -16.05 13.79
N PRO A 208 -18.18 -15.85 13.61
CA PRO A 208 -17.62 -15.67 12.27
C PRO A 208 -17.75 -16.95 11.44
N THR A 209 -18.09 -16.79 10.16
CA THR A 209 -18.23 -17.90 9.20
C THR A 209 -16.94 -18.19 8.44
N HIS A 210 -15.86 -17.47 8.76
CA HIS A 210 -14.56 -17.58 8.10
C HIS A 210 -13.47 -17.94 9.10
N LEU A 211 -12.53 -18.76 8.63
CA LEU A 211 -11.26 -19.06 9.28
C LEU A 211 -10.16 -18.26 8.60
N ALA A 212 -9.43 -17.45 9.36
CA ALA A 212 -8.27 -16.71 8.89
C ALA A 212 -6.99 -17.47 9.23
N THR A 213 -6.24 -17.87 8.21
CA THR A 213 -4.98 -18.58 8.37
C THR A 213 -3.82 -17.68 8.01
N PRO A 214 -2.96 -17.30 8.99
CA PRO A 214 -1.76 -16.52 8.70
C PRO A 214 -0.86 -17.22 7.67
N THR A 215 -0.41 -16.48 6.65
CA THR A 215 0.51 -17.04 5.65
C THR A 215 1.84 -17.42 6.31
N ARG A 216 2.48 -18.49 5.81
CA ARG A 216 3.76 -18.99 6.38
C ARG A 216 4.97 -18.17 5.93
N ALA A 217 4.82 -17.36 4.92
CA ALA A 217 5.90 -16.54 4.40
C ALA A 217 6.22 -15.41 5.37
N SER A 218 7.29 -15.56 6.11
CA SER A 218 7.91 -14.48 6.90
C SER A 218 8.80 -13.64 5.98
N GLY A 219 8.72 -12.32 6.12
CA GLY A 219 9.55 -11.37 5.37
C GLY A 219 8.76 -10.48 4.42
N SER A 220 9.34 -9.32 4.14
CA SER A 220 8.77 -8.27 3.29
C SER A 220 9.06 -8.47 1.80
N GLY A 221 10.04 -9.32 1.46
CA GLY A 221 10.50 -9.54 0.08
C GLY A 221 9.73 -10.61 -0.71
N VAL A 222 8.78 -11.33 -0.10
CA VAL A 222 8.08 -12.45 -0.75
C VAL A 222 6.73 -11.99 -1.30
N LEU A 223 6.70 -11.49 -2.55
CA LEU A 223 5.48 -10.99 -3.20
C LEU A 223 4.34 -12.02 -3.23
N SER A 224 4.65 -13.31 -3.44
CA SER A 224 3.64 -14.37 -3.42
C SER A 224 2.88 -14.46 -2.09
N SER A 225 3.46 -14.02 -0.99
CA SER A 225 2.79 -14.00 0.31
C SER A 225 1.66 -12.97 0.42
N VAL A 226 1.70 -11.94 -0.41
CA VAL A 226 0.61 -10.97 -0.58
C VAL A 226 -0.35 -11.43 -1.66
N ALA A 227 0.18 -11.87 -2.81
CA ALA A 227 -0.63 -12.31 -3.94
C ALA A 227 -1.55 -13.51 -3.62
N LEU A 228 -1.16 -14.35 -2.66
CA LEU A 228 -1.95 -15.49 -2.19
C LEU A 228 -2.78 -15.18 -0.94
N ALA A 229 -2.65 -14.00 -0.36
CA ALA A 229 -3.43 -13.59 0.81
C ALA A 229 -4.78 -13.00 0.36
N ASP A 230 -5.81 -13.26 1.15
CA ASP A 230 -7.11 -12.63 0.96
C ASP A 230 -7.21 -11.26 1.65
N GLY A 231 -6.26 -10.94 2.51
CA GLY A 231 -6.19 -9.71 3.27
C GLY A 231 -5.14 -9.78 4.37
N TRP A 232 -5.20 -8.85 5.30
CA TRP A 232 -4.36 -8.87 6.51
C TRP A 232 -5.15 -8.56 7.77
N VAL A 233 -4.64 -9.07 8.89
CA VAL A 233 -5.07 -8.69 10.25
C VAL A 233 -4.14 -7.59 10.73
N VAL A 234 -4.70 -6.49 11.22
CA VAL A 234 -3.93 -5.41 11.84
C VAL A 234 -3.80 -5.67 13.33
N VAL A 235 -2.57 -5.85 13.79
CA VAL A 235 -2.27 -5.88 15.24
C VAL A 235 -1.86 -4.48 15.66
N PRO A 236 -2.63 -3.82 16.56
CA PRO A 236 -2.30 -2.49 17.04
C PRO A 236 -0.98 -2.48 17.83
N GLU A 237 -0.33 -1.34 17.86
CA GLU A 237 0.92 -1.12 18.60
C GLU A 237 0.83 -1.35 20.12
N SER A 238 -0.38 -1.36 20.67
CA SER A 238 -0.64 -1.63 22.08
C SER A 238 -0.76 -3.12 22.44
N GLN A 239 -0.65 -4.03 21.45
CA GLN A 239 -0.86 -5.47 21.61
C GLN A 239 0.35 -6.29 21.16
N GLU A 240 0.57 -7.42 21.83
CA GLU A 240 1.62 -8.40 21.47
C GLU A 240 1.15 -9.43 20.43
N GLY A 241 -0.06 -9.27 19.89
CA GLY A 241 -0.63 -10.15 18.90
C GLY A 241 -2.05 -10.60 19.24
N PHE A 242 -2.46 -11.69 18.57
CA PHE A 242 -3.74 -12.37 18.82
C PHE A 242 -3.49 -13.86 19.01
N ASP A 243 -4.15 -14.48 19.97
CA ASP A 243 -4.07 -15.92 20.18
C ASP A 243 -4.85 -16.70 19.09
N ALA A 244 -4.60 -17.99 18.98
CA ALA A 244 -5.45 -18.87 18.19
C ALA A 244 -6.92 -18.77 18.68
N ASP A 245 -7.85 -19.01 17.78
CA ASP A 245 -9.29 -18.90 17.99
C ASP A 245 -9.82 -17.48 18.29
N ALA A 246 -8.95 -16.47 18.41
CA ALA A 246 -9.40 -15.08 18.51
C ALA A 246 -10.22 -14.66 17.29
N VAL A 247 -11.28 -13.89 17.52
CA VAL A 247 -12.07 -13.29 16.45
C VAL A 247 -11.45 -11.95 16.06
N VAL A 248 -11.13 -11.80 14.79
CA VAL A 248 -10.44 -10.63 14.23
C VAL A 248 -11.15 -10.11 12.98
N ASP A 249 -10.89 -8.85 12.66
CA ASP A 249 -11.29 -8.26 11.39
C ASP A 249 -10.12 -8.37 10.40
N VAL A 250 -10.39 -8.97 9.24
CA VAL A 250 -9.44 -9.08 8.14
C VAL A 250 -9.71 -7.96 7.14
N GLU A 251 -8.79 -7.02 7.02
CA GLU A 251 -8.87 -5.96 6.02
C GLU A 251 -8.64 -6.52 4.61
N ARG A 252 -9.62 -6.25 3.72
CA ARG A 252 -9.64 -6.69 2.33
C ARG A 252 -9.18 -5.55 1.42
N TRP A 253 -7.91 -5.17 1.53
CA TRP A 253 -7.33 -3.99 0.88
C TRP A 253 -7.38 -4.02 -0.66
N GLU A 254 -7.52 -5.18 -1.29
CA GLU A 254 -7.74 -5.33 -2.73
C GLU A 254 -9.21 -5.35 -3.15
N VAL A 255 -10.15 -5.37 -2.22
CA VAL A 255 -11.58 -5.30 -2.57
C VAL A 255 -11.92 -3.85 -2.88
N THR A 256 -12.53 -3.60 -4.04
CA THR A 256 -12.98 -2.26 -4.46
C THR A 256 -14.07 -1.73 -3.54
N GLU A 257 -13.98 -0.44 -3.26
CA GLU A 257 -15.03 0.37 -2.60
C GLU A 257 -16.28 0.47 -3.47
#